data_d9b981b7ac1aa2227671f6dca65f117d
#
_entry.id   d9b981b7ac1aa2227671f6dca65f117d
#
_cell.length_a   1.000
_cell.length_b   1.000
_cell.length_c   1.000
_cell.angle_alpha   90.00
_cell.angle_beta   90.00
_cell.angle_gamma   90.00
#
_symmetry.space_group_name_H-M   'P 1'
#
loop_
_entity.id
_entity.type
_entity.pdbx_description
1 polymer ?
#
loop_
_entity_poly.entity_id
_entity_poly.type
_entity_poly.pdbx_seq_one_letter_code
_entity_poly.pdbx_strand_id
1 'polypeptide(L)'
;MTRILVVALLLISSHALALSTEWIPLGGAATRQGNPIEINGNSVIEYRNAGLGGLDWEVTGTGPTGGWFRQELWLLDDSAAGIPGTSEATTQFSVISNSVGFIMAGDHNDGFAQFFVDNIDVGIYDMYQTGNRILVVTELDSMEHSLRIVQLGQHNPNSTKGDVAIFGGAAFNTPIAAIPELESYAMLLAGLSLLGFVARYRKQNA
;
A
#
# COMPACT_ATOMS: atom_id res chain seq x y z
N MET A 1 26.10 -50.37 -17.23
CA MET A 1 26.49 -48.97 -16.95
C MET A 1 25.31 -48.05 -17.25
N THR A 2 24.49 -47.74 -16.23
CA THR A 2 23.28 -46.94 -16.39
C THR A 2 23.62 -45.51 -15.96
N ARG A 3 23.59 -44.59 -16.92
CA ARG A 3 23.83 -43.17 -16.63
C ARG A 3 22.57 -42.56 -16.06
N ILE A 4 22.59 -42.19 -14.78
CA ILE A 4 21.51 -41.43 -14.13
C ILE A 4 21.70 -39.97 -14.53
N LEU A 5 20.79 -39.46 -15.35
CA LEU A 5 20.70 -38.05 -15.69
C LEU A 5 19.95 -37.33 -14.54
N VAL A 6 20.67 -36.61 -13.70
CA VAL A 6 20.08 -35.72 -12.70
C VAL A 6 19.69 -34.42 -13.39
N VAL A 7 18.40 -34.26 -13.68
CA VAL A 7 17.83 -32.98 -14.11
C VAL A 7 17.57 -32.15 -12.86
N ALA A 8 18.45 -31.17 -12.61
CA ALA A 8 18.19 -30.15 -11.58
C ALA A 8 17.14 -29.18 -12.13
N LEU A 9 15.90 -29.33 -11.69
CA LEU A 9 14.84 -28.38 -11.99
C LEU A 9 15.06 -27.16 -11.10
N LEU A 10 15.63 -26.09 -11.65
CA LEU A 10 15.69 -24.78 -11.03
C LEU A 10 14.26 -24.21 -11.03
N LEU A 11 13.53 -24.40 -9.93
CA LEU A 11 12.32 -23.67 -9.64
C LEU A 11 12.73 -22.23 -9.27
N ILE A 12 12.76 -21.34 -10.25
CA ILE A 12 12.78 -19.90 -10.00
C ILE A 12 11.37 -19.56 -9.54
N SER A 13 11.15 -19.64 -8.23
CA SER A 13 9.95 -19.05 -7.63
C SER A 13 10.10 -17.54 -7.73
N SER A 14 9.43 -16.94 -8.71
CA SER A 14 9.13 -15.52 -8.65
C SER A 14 8.21 -15.30 -7.45
N HIS A 15 8.77 -14.90 -6.33
CA HIS A 15 7.97 -14.42 -5.21
C HIS A 15 7.39 -13.07 -5.68
N ALA A 16 6.16 -13.09 -6.16
CA ALA A 16 5.37 -11.89 -6.13
C ALA A 16 5.22 -11.55 -4.64
N LEU A 17 5.98 -10.60 -4.15
CA LEU A 17 5.77 -10.04 -2.82
C LEU A 17 4.33 -9.52 -2.83
N ALA A 18 3.46 -10.14 -2.05
CA ALA A 18 2.11 -9.64 -1.86
C ALA A 18 2.27 -8.35 -1.05
N LEU A 19 1.86 -7.21 -1.63
CA LEU A 19 1.84 -5.95 -0.92
C LEU A 19 1.06 -6.12 0.39
N SER A 20 1.67 -5.73 1.50
CA SER A 20 0.99 -5.71 2.79
C SER A 20 0.29 -4.37 2.97
N THR A 21 -0.99 -4.40 3.30
CA THR A 21 -1.81 -3.20 3.50
C THR A 21 -2.43 -3.20 4.88
N GLU A 22 -2.39 -2.04 5.54
CA GLU A 22 -2.98 -1.86 6.86
C GLU A 22 -3.66 -0.49 6.98
N TRP A 23 -4.87 -0.45 7.55
CA TRP A 23 -5.53 0.79 7.93
C TRP A 23 -5.22 1.16 9.37
N ILE A 24 -4.64 2.36 9.55
CA ILE A 24 -4.29 2.87 10.86
C ILE A 24 -5.13 4.12 11.16
N PRO A 25 -5.87 4.17 12.29
CA PRO A 25 -6.56 5.37 12.71
C PRO A 25 -5.57 6.50 13.01
N LEU A 26 -5.87 7.70 12.53
CA LEU A 26 -5.10 8.90 12.83
C LEU A 26 -5.93 9.81 13.73
N GLY A 27 -5.32 10.34 14.79
CA GLY A 27 -5.96 11.34 15.66
C GLY A 27 -6.28 12.62 14.87
N GLY A 28 -7.50 13.16 15.06
CA GLY A 28 -8.04 14.25 14.23
C GLY A 28 -7.24 15.58 14.22
N ALA A 29 -6.32 15.80 15.15
CA ALA A 29 -5.49 17.00 15.17
C ALA A 29 -4.19 16.86 14.38
N ALA A 30 -3.63 15.67 14.31
CA ALA A 30 -2.31 15.43 13.68
C ALA A 30 -2.35 15.55 12.16
N THR A 31 -3.48 15.24 11.54
CA THR A 31 -3.64 15.23 10.08
C THR A 31 -4.07 16.58 9.50
N ARG A 32 -4.76 17.42 10.27
CA ARG A 32 -5.34 18.68 9.79
C ARG A 32 -4.40 19.89 9.84
N GLN A 33 -3.33 19.83 10.61
CA GLN A 33 -2.49 21.00 10.90
C GLN A 33 -1.01 20.85 10.53
N GLY A 34 -0.57 19.70 10.05
CA GLY A 34 0.84 19.51 9.71
C GLY A 34 1.12 18.13 9.14
N ASN A 35 2.28 18.01 8.55
CA ASN A 35 2.77 16.74 8.04
C ASN A 35 2.92 15.74 9.20
N PRO A 36 2.43 14.50 9.06
CA PRO A 36 2.75 13.48 10.05
C PRO A 36 4.27 13.28 10.09
N ILE A 37 4.83 13.31 11.30
CA ILE A 37 6.28 13.09 11.48
C ILE A 37 6.62 11.62 11.64
N GLU A 38 5.63 10.81 12.03
CA GLU A 38 5.79 9.36 12.23
C GLU A 38 4.53 8.60 11.83
N ILE A 39 4.73 7.41 11.27
CA ILE A 39 3.67 6.43 10.98
C ILE A 39 4.12 5.09 11.55
N ASN A 40 3.38 4.56 12.53
CA ASN A 40 3.76 3.32 13.23
C ASN A 40 5.20 3.33 13.76
N GLY A 41 5.67 4.46 14.32
CA GLY A 41 7.03 4.60 14.80
C GLY A 41 8.09 4.82 13.71
N ASN A 42 7.69 4.87 12.44
CA ASN A 42 8.60 5.15 11.33
C ASN A 42 8.51 6.64 10.95
N SER A 43 9.65 7.29 10.85
CA SER A 43 9.71 8.69 10.44
C SER A 43 9.29 8.85 8.98
N VAL A 44 8.40 9.81 8.73
CA VAL A 44 8.02 10.22 7.36
C VAL A 44 9.18 10.97 6.73
N ILE A 45 9.64 10.52 5.56
CA ILE A 45 10.76 11.11 4.82
C ILE A 45 10.27 12.16 3.82
N GLU A 46 9.10 11.94 3.23
CA GLU A 46 8.46 12.91 2.34
C GLU A 46 6.96 12.88 2.54
N TYR A 47 6.34 14.05 2.55
CA TYR A 47 4.90 14.24 2.65
C TYR A 47 4.39 15.03 1.46
N ARG A 48 3.31 14.57 0.85
CA ARG A 48 2.60 15.23 -0.24
C ARG A 48 1.27 15.73 0.27
N ASN A 49 1.17 17.03 0.46
CA ASN A 49 -0.04 17.67 0.96
C ASN A 49 -1.11 17.73 -0.13
N ALA A 50 -2.29 17.19 0.14
CA ALA A 50 -3.45 17.30 -0.73
C ALA A 50 -4.34 18.51 -0.39
N GLY A 51 -4.00 19.25 0.66
CA GLY A 51 -4.78 20.39 1.17
C GLY A 51 -4.79 21.63 0.29
N LEU A 52 -5.18 22.76 0.89
CA LEU A 52 -5.39 24.04 0.22
C LEU A 52 -4.27 24.39 -0.77
N GLY A 53 -4.65 24.49 -2.06
CA GLY A 53 -3.75 24.83 -3.15
C GLY A 53 -3.17 23.64 -3.90
N GLY A 54 -3.34 22.40 -3.41
CA GLY A 54 -3.10 21.13 -4.13
C GLY A 54 -1.83 21.03 -4.93
N LEU A 55 -0.77 21.68 -4.49
CA LEU A 55 0.47 21.78 -5.27
C LEU A 55 1.13 20.42 -5.50
N ASP A 56 0.84 19.45 -4.63
CA ASP A 56 1.51 18.15 -4.65
C ASP A 56 0.68 17.02 -5.27
N TRP A 57 -0.57 17.33 -5.66
CA TRP A 57 -1.48 16.36 -6.27
C TRP A 57 -2.06 16.88 -7.58
N GLU A 58 -1.97 16.09 -8.62
CA GLU A 58 -2.66 16.31 -9.88
C GLU A 58 -4.04 15.66 -9.86
N VAL A 59 -5.08 16.40 -10.24
CA VAL A 59 -6.46 15.92 -10.31
C VAL A 59 -6.93 15.92 -11.74
N THR A 60 -7.42 14.78 -12.21
CA THR A 60 -7.95 14.59 -13.56
C THR A 60 -9.27 13.82 -13.51
N GLY A 61 -10.01 13.78 -14.59
CA GLY A 61 -11.23 12.99 -14.72
C GLY A 61 -12.35 13.71 -15.42
N THR A 62 -13.51 13.02 -15.57
CA THR A 62 -14.71 13.48 -16.25
C THR A 62 -15.82 13.96 -15.30
N GLY A 63 -15.68 13.70 -14.00
CA GLY A 63 -16.57 14.20 -12.96
C GLY A 63 -16.20 15.61 -12.51
N PRO A 64 -16.91 16.18 -11.53
CA PRO A 64 -16.46 17.41 -10.90
C PRO A 64 -15.04 17.22 -10.40
N THR A 65 -14.14 18.00 -10.95
CA THR A 65 -12.74 18.01 -10.52
C THR A 65 -12.65 18.43 -9.07
N GLY A 66 -11.67 17.91 -8.37
CA GLY A 66 -11.47 18.11 -6.97
C GLY A 66 -11.70 19.52 -6.48
N GLY A 67 -12.41 19.63 -5.38
CA GLY A 67 -12.56 20.85 -4.61
C GLY A 67 -11.62 20.85 -3.43
N TRP A 68 -11.28 22.05 -2.92
CA TRP A 68 -10.42 22.23 -1.75
C TRP A 68 -11.27 22.75 -0.60
N PHE A 69 -11.31 22.01 0.50
CA PHE A 69 -12.02 22.44 1.70
C PHE A 69 -11.22 22.04 2.94
N ARG A 70 -10.96 22.99 3.83
CA ARG A 70 -10.31 22.74 5.13
C ARG A 70 -9.00 21.96 5.07
N GLN A 71 -8.15 22.19 4.07
CA GLN A 71 -6.90 21.45 3.85
C GLN A 71 -7.08 20.01 3.35
N GLU A 72 -8.22 19.69 2.78
CA GLU A 72 -8.52 18.42 2.15
C GLU A 72 -8.70 18.63 0.64
N LEU A 73 -8.26 17.65 -0.15
CA LEU A 73 -8.65 17.51 -1.55
C LEU A 73 -9.89 16.62 -1.60
N TRP A 74 -10.93 17.10 -2.24
CA TRP A 74 -12.16 16.34 -2.44
C TRP A 74 -12.31 15.96 -3.91
N LEU A 75 -12.44 14.68 -4.17
CA LEU A 75 -12.93 14.15 -5.42
C LEU A 75 -14.44 14.02 -5.27
N LEU A 76 -15.18 14.96 -5.87
CA LEU A 76 -16.61 15.09 -5.66
C LEU A 76 -17.38 14.16 -6.59
N ASP A 77 -18.37 13.47 -6.04
CA ASP A 77 -19.43 12.79 -6.79
C ASP A 77 -20.63 13.73 -6.96
N ASP A 78 -20.85 14.21 -8.18
CA ASP A 78 -22.06 14.94 -8.51
C ASP A 78 -23.13 14.01 -9.10
N SER A 79 -23.46 12.95 -8.36
CA SER A 79 -24.53 12.02 -8.73
C SER A 79 -25.90 12.71 -8.87
N ALA A 80 -26.10 13.86 -8.20
CA ALA A 80 -27.29 14.69 -8.38
C ALA A 80 -27.36 15.32 -9.79
N ALA A 81 -26.23 15.54 -10.46
CA ALA A 81 -26.14 15.97 -11.84
C ALA A 81 -26.18 14.79 -12.85
N GLY A 82 -26.28 13.56 -12.39
CA GLY A 82 -26.29 12.37 -13.23
C GLY A 82 -24.93 12.03 -13.87
N ILE A 83 -23.86 12.62 -13.36
CA ILE A 83 -22.49 12.36 -13.81
C ILE A 83 -21.85 11.46 -12.76
N PRO A 84 -21.61 10.16 -13.04
CA PRO A 84 -20.83 9.32 -12.14
C PRO A 84 -19.45 9.94 -12.01
N GLY A 85 -19.01 10.19 -10.76
CA GLY A 85 -17.67 10.66 -10.51
C GLY A 85 -16.65 9.62 -10.97
N THR A 86 -15.75 10.02 -11.83
CA THR A 86 -14.58 9.23 -12.25
C THR A 86 -13.33 10.08 -12.10
N SER A 87 -13.34 10.98 -11.13
CA SER A 87 -12.18 11.82 -10.83
C SER A 87 -11.09 10.97 -10.19
N GLU A 88 -9.85 11.30 -10.50
CA GLU A 88 -8.70 10.69 -9.87
C GLU A 88 -7.70 11.75 -9.42
N ALA A 89 -6.95 11.41 -8.40
CA ALA A 89 -5.86 12.22 -7.89
C ALA A 89 -4.57 11.40 -7.87
N THR A 90 -3.49 12.00 -8.35
CA THR A 90 -2.17 11.37 -8.40
C THR A 90 -1.12 12.25 -7.75
N THR A 91 -0.12 11.62 -7.15
CA THR A 91 1.10 12.30 -6.66
C THR A 91 2.31 11.38 -6.83
N GLN A 92 3.48 11.98 -6.88
CA GLN A 92 4.76 11.28 -7.00
C GLN A 92 5.69 11.71 -5.87
N PHE A 93 6.29 10.74 -5.20
CA PHE A 93 7.40 11.01 -4.27
C PHE A 93 8.72 11.11 -5.04
N SER A 94 9.64 11.92 -4.51
CA SER A 94 10.99 12.09 -5.05
C SER A 94 12.06 11.47 -4.16
N VAL A 95 11.65 10.70 -3.17
CA VAL A 95 12.54 9.97 -2.27
C VAL A 95 12.44 8.46 -2.47
N ILE A 96 13.55 7.78 -2.27
CA ILE A 96 13.57 6.33 -2.25
C ILE A 96 12.97 5.85 -0.93
N SER A 97 11.92 5.03 -1.02
CA SER A 97 11.24 4.44 0.14
C SER A 97 10.83 3.00 -0.15
N ASN A 98 10.48 2.24 0.88
CA ASN A 98 9.91 0.90 0.75
C ASN A 98 8.49 0.81 1.29
N SER A 99 7.91 1.96 1.63
CA SER A 99 6.57 2.05 2.20
C SER A 99 5.96 3.41 1.89
N VAL A 100 4.67 3.40 1.63
CA VAL A 100 3.88 4.62 1.40
C VAL A 100 2.57 4.58 2.16
N GLY A 101 1.91 5.72 2.29
CA GLY A 101 0.61 5.82 2.93
C GLY A 101 -0.31 6.83 2.27
N PHE A 102 -1.57 6.46 2.10
CA PHE A 102 -2.66 7.35 1.69
C PHE A 102 -3.36 7.89 2.93
N ILE A 103 -3.31 9.19 3.15
CA ILE A 103 -3.90 9.83 4.33
C ILE A 103 -5.26 10.38 3.95
N MET A 104 -6.30 9.78 4.51
CA MET A 104 -7.68 9.97 4.12
C MET A 104 -8.53 10.53 5.25
N ALA A 105 -9.58 11.25 4.88
CA ALA A 105 -10.73 11.48 5.72
C ALA A 105 -11.89 10.60 5.22
N GLY A 106 -12.80 10.26 6.12
CA GLY A 106 -14.00 9.54 5.74
C GLY A 106 -15.18 9.99 6.59
N ASP A 107 -16.21 10.50 5.96
CA ASP A 107 -17.41 11.01 6.61
C ASP A 107 -18.72 10.42 6.02
N HIS A 108 -19.85 11.11 6.23
CA HIS A 108 -21.19 10.60 5.89
C HIS A 108 -21.54 10.72 4.40
N ASN A 109 -20.75 11.42 3.61
CA ASN A 109 -20.93 11.60 2.16
C ASN A 109 -19.85 10.93 1.33
N ASP A 110 -18.90 10.21 1.96
CA ASP A 110 -17.87 9.50 1.23
C ASP A 110 -18.36 8.15 0.67
N GLY A 111 -17.74 7.76 -0.44
CA GLY A 111 -18.07 6.57 -1.19
C GLY A 111 -16.89 5.61 -1.34
N PHE A 112 -16.91 4.83 -2.42
CA PHE A 112 -15.85 3.87 -2.71
C PHE A 112 -14.71 4.54 -3.47
N ALA A 113 -13.49 4.27 -3.02
CA ALA A 113 -12.25 4.65 -3.69
C ALA A 113 -11.41 3.43 -4.03
N GLN A 114 -10.76 3.45 -5.18
CA GLN A 114 -9.75 2.48 -5.58
C GLN A 114 -8.37 3.12 -5.48
N PHE A 115 -7.43 2.38 -4.89
CA PHE A 115 -6.09 2.84 -4.59
C PHE A 115 -5.05 2.10 -5.42
N PHE A 116 -4.02 2.84 -5.86
CA PHE A 116 -2.92 2.27 -6.64
C PHE A 116 -1.58 2.82 -6.13
N VAL A 117 -0.58 1.95 -6.07
CA VAL A 117 0.83 2.31 -5.90
C VAL A 117 1.57 1.85 -7.14
N ASP A 118 2.26 2.74 -7.84
CA ASP A 118 2.99 2.47 -9.10
C ASP A 118 2.13 1.75 -10.16
N ASN A 119 0.85 2.14 -10.24
CA ASN A 119 -0.19 1.50 -11.05
C ASN A 119 -0.57 0.06 -10.65
N ILE A 120 -0.04 -0.47 -9.57
CA ILE A 120 -0.48 -1.74 -9.00
C ILE A 120 -1.74 -1.49 -8.15
N ASP A 121 -2.79 -2.25 -8.40
CA ASP A 121 -4.05 -2.15 -7.66
C ASP A 121 -3.86 -2.62 -6.21
N VAL A 122 -4.11 -1.72 -5.26
CA VAL A 122 -4.04 -1.96 -3.82
C VAL A 122 -5.39 -2.42 -3.26
N GLY A 123 -6.48 -2.10 -3.95
CA GLY A 123 -7.82 -2.49 -3.59
C GLY A 123 -8.84 -1.36 -3.61
N ILE A 124 -10.11 -1.75 -3.44
CA ILE A 124 -11.26 -0.84 -3.34
C ILE A 124 -11.72 -0.80 -1.89
N TYR A 125 -11.92 0.40 -1.37
CA TYR A 125 -12.34 0.59 0.02
C TYR A 125 -13.54 1.51 0.12
N ASP A 126 -14.43 1.20 1.08
CA ASP A 126 -15.55 2.04 1.46
C ASP A 126 -15.06 3.11 2.45
N MET A 127 -15.18 4.38 2.08
CA MET A 127 -14.73 5.51 2.88
C MET A 127 -15.82 6.05 3.82
N TYR A 128 -17.04 5.52 3.77
CA TYR A 128 -18.16 5.96 4.58
C TYR A 128 -17.87 5.86 6.08
N GLN A 129 -17.95 6.99 6.80
CA GLN A 129 -17.76 7.11 8.26
C GLN A 129 -16.45 6.47 8.81
N THR A 130 -15.43 6.40 8.00
CA THR A 130 -14.18 5.76 8.42
C THR A 130 -13.31 6.64 9.29
N GLY A 131 -13.62 7.93 9.36
CA GLY A 131 -12.83 8.92 10.08
C GLY A 131 -11.46 9.16 9.43
N ASN A 132 -10.59 9.87 10.15
CA ASN A 132 -9.23 10.14 9.67
C ASN A 132 -8.36 8.90 9.85
N ARG A 133 -7.77 8.40 8.77
CA ARG A 133 -6.92 7.22 8.79
C ARG A 133 -5.90 7.24 7.65
N ILE A 134 -4.92 6.38 7.75
CA ILE A 134 -3.94 6.14 6.70
C ILE A 134 -4.05 4.68 6.23
N LEU A 135 -4.07 4.48 4.92
CA LEU A 135 -3.82 3.18 4.30
C LEU A 135 -2.31 3.06 4.09
N VAL A 136 -1.66 2.26 4.89
CA VAL A 136 -0.23 1.98 4.78
C VAL A 136 -0.05 0.81 3.81
N VAL A 137 0.90 0.97 2.88
CA VAL A 137 1.35 -0.06 1.95
C VAL A 137 2.83 -0.28 2.18
N THR A 138 3.22 -1.50 2.51
CA THR A 138 4.60 -1.89 2.83
C THR A 138 5.10 -2.98 1.91
N GLU A 139 6.35 -3.37 2.08
CA GLU A 139 7.01 -4.41 1.29
C GLU A 139 7.15 -4.03 -0.19
N LEU A 140 7.26 -2.71 -0.43
CA LEU A 140 7.57 -2.17 -1.73
C LEU A 140 9.07 -2.28 -2.03
N ASP A 141 9.42 -2.33 -3.30
CA ASP A 141 10.81 -2.17 -3.74
C ASP A 141 11.35 -0.80 -3.29
N SER A 142 12.63 -0.72 -2.95
CA SER A 142 13.25 0.56 -2.55
C SER A 142 13.47 1.47 -3.76
N MET A 143 12.48 2.29 -4.07
CA MET A 143 12.48 3.23 -5.20
C MET A 143 11.60 4.46 -4.92
N GLU A 144 11.50 5.37 -5.88
CA GLU A 144 10.49 6.44 -5.88
C GLU A 144 9.12 5.84 -6.21
N HIS A 145 8.08 6.23 -5.48
CA HIS A 145 6.73 5.69 -5.65
C HIS A 145 5.73 6.76 -6.09
N SER A 146 4.72 6.32 -6.82
CA SER A 146 3.55 7.12 -7.15
C SER A 146 2.30 6.58 -6.44
N LEU A 147 1.43 7.49 -6.00
CA LEU A 147 0.12 7.17 -5.47
C LEU A 147 -0.96 7.64 -6.43
N ARG A 148 -1.99 6.83 -6.62
CA ARG A 148 -3.18 7.21 -7.37
C ARG A 148 -4.44 6.74 -6.65
N ILE A 149 -5.41 7.62 -6.55
CA ILE A 149 -6.73 7.37 -5.95
C ILE A 149 -7.77 7.67 -7.03
N VAL A 150 -8.66 6.72 -7.25
CA VAL A 150 -9.77 6.83 -8.20
C VAL A 150 -11.09 6.79 -7.44
N GLN A 151 -11.89 7.83 -7.59
CA GLN A 151 -13.26 7.85 -7.09
C GLN A 151 -14.13 7.03 -8.04
N LEU A 152 -14.90 6.08 -7.51
CA LEU A 152 -15.67 5.15 -8.34
C LEU A 152 -17.09 5.63 -8.65
N GLY A 153 -17.54 6.76 -8.10
CA GLY A 153 -18.91 7.25 -8.25
C GLY A 153 -19.95 6.31 -7.63
N GLN A 154 -19.53 5.41 -6.78
CA GLN A 154 -20.37 4.47 -6.04
C GLN A 154 -20.25 4.75 -4.55
N HIS A 155 -21.31 4.44 -3.81
CA HIS A 155 -21.31 4.68 -2.38
C HIS A 155 -22.08 3.60 -1.62
N ASN A 156 -21.78 3.50 -0.33
CA ASN A 156 -22.54 2.71 0.61
C ASN A 156 -24.01 3.20 0.64
N PRO A 157 -25.01 2.32 0.75
CA PRO A 157 -26.42 2.72 0.85
C PRO A 157 -26.73 3.72 1.96
N ASN A 158 -25.90 3.79 3.00
CA ASN A 158 -26.04 4.75 4.10
C ASN A 158 -25.33 6.09 3.84
N SER A 159 -24.48 6.17 2.83
CA SER A 159 -23.83 7.41 2.42
C SER A 159 -24.78 8.26 1.58
N THR A 160 -24.64 9.57 1.67
CA THR A 160 -25.43 10.52 0.88
C THR A 160 -24.87 10.78 -0.51
N LYS A 161 -23.59 10.47 -0.73
CA LYS A 161 -22.83 10.69 -1.98
C LYS A 161 -21.70 9.68 -2.10
N GLY A 162 -20.93 9.78 -3.18
CA GLY A 162 -19.74 9.01 -3.45
C GLY A 162 -18.44 9.84 -3.43
N ASP A 163 -18.41 10.91 -2.62
CA ASP A 163 -17.22 11.76 -2.51
C ASP A 163 -16.02 10.97 -1.94
N VAL A 164 -14.80 11.48 -2.16
CA VAL A 164 -13.58 10.93 -1.57
C VAL A 164 -12.72 12.08 -1.09
N ALA A 165 -12.36 12.07 0.19
CA ALA A 165 -11.58 13.13 0.81
C ALA A 165 -10.14 12.64 1.13
N ILE A 166 -9.15 13.45 0.69
CA ILE A 166 -7.72 13.13 0.79
C ILE A 166 -7.02 14.25 1.56
N PHE A 167 -6.27 13.91 2.60
CA PHE A 167 -5.40 14.85 3.29
C PHE A 167 -4.00 14.90 2.68
N GLY A 168 -3.49 13.77 2.19
CA GLY A 168 -2.17 13.70 1.63
C GLY A 168 -1.66 12.29 1.39
N GLY A 169 -0.37 12.23 1.09
CA GLY A 169 0.40 11.00 0.99
C GLY A 169 1.70 11.10 1.76
N ALA A 170 2.23 9.98 2.21
CA ALA A 170 3.48 9.92 2.94
C ALA A 170 4.39 8.81 2.40
N ALA A 171 5.69 9.07 2.30
CA ALA A 171 6.72 8.07 2.02
C ALA A 171 7.60 7.89 3.26
N PHE A 172 7.91 6.64 3.59
CA PHE A 172 8.71 6.27 4.76
C PHE A 172 9.37 4.91 4.54
N ASN A 173 10.26 4.51 5.47
CA ASN A 173 10.87 3.19 5.43
C ASN A 173 10.43 2.38 6.64
N THR A 174 9.91 1.19 6.39
CA THR A 174 9.70 0.18 7.42
C THR A 174 10.91 -0.75 7.50
N PRO A 175 11.27 -1.28 8.68
CA PRO A 175 12.26 -2.31 8.77
C PRO A 175 11.81 -3.52 7.94
N ILE A 176 12.60 -3.88 6.94
CA ILE A 176 12.36 -5.12 6.20
C ILE A 176 12.70 -6.26 7.17
N ALA A 177 11.73 -7.14 7.44
CA ALA A 177 12.01 -8.36 8.19
C ALA A 177 13.15 -9.10 7.47
N ALA A 178 14.23 -9.37 8.19
CA ALA A 178 15.35 -10.09 7.63
C ALA A 178 14.84 -11.46 7.13
N ILE A 179 14.68 -11.59 5.82
CA ILE A 179 14.39 -12.89 5.21
C ILE A 179 15.61 -13.76 5.50
N PRO A 180 15.48 -14.91 6.21
CA PRO A 180 16.63 -15.78 6.42
C PRO A 180 17.24 -16.09 5.07
N GLU A 181 18.51 -15.74 4.90
CA GLU A 181 19.22 -15.92 3.64
C GLU A 181 19.06 -17.36 3.14
N LEU A 182 18.97 -17.54 1.83
CA LEU A 182 18.81 -18.84 1.19
C LEU A 182 19.89 -19.82 1.69
N GLU A 183 21.07 -19.30 2.04
CA GLU A 183 22.17 -20.01 2.67
C GLU A 183 21.79 -20.63 4.01
N SER A 184 20.97 -19.94 4.83
CA SER A 184 20.50 -20.47 6.12
C SER A 184 19.61 -21.71 5.93
N TYR A 185 18.74 -21.70 4.94
CA TYR A 185 17.93 -22.87 4.60
C TYR A 185 18.77 -23.98 3.98
N ALA A 186 19.75 -23.65 3.15
CA ALA A 186 20.67 -24.62 2.57
C ALA A 186 21.51 -25.30 3.66
N MET A 187 22.01 -24.53 4.63
CA MET A 187 22.76 -25.06 5.79
C MET A 187 21.88 -25.94 6.68
N LEU A 188 20.62 -25.55 6.92
CA LEU A 188 19.67 -26.37 7.67
C LEU A 188 19.41 -27.70 6.97
N LEU A 189 19.15 -27.68 5.66
CA LEU A 189 18.94 -28.89 4.86
C LEU A 189 20.19 -29.77 4.79
N ALA A 190 21.36 -29.17 4.64
CA ALA A 190 22.66 -29.91 4.69
C ALA A 190 22.85 -30.56 6.05
N GLY A 191 22.57 -29.85 7.14
CA GLY A 191 22.67 -30.39 8.51
C GLY A 191 21.71 -31.55 8.75
N LEU A 192 20.46 -31.43 8.34
CA LEU A 192 19.44 -32.48 8.44
C LEU A 192 19.83 -33.70 7.60
N SER A 193 20.35 -33.50 6.40
CA SER A 193 20.82 -34.57 5.51
C SER A 193 21.98 -35.35 6.13
N LEU A 194 22.92 -34.64 6.74
CA LEU A 194 24.08 -35.26 7.44
C LEU A 194 23.63 -36.08 8.64
N LEU A 195 22.71 -35.57 9.45
CA LEU A 195 22.14 -36.27 10.59
C LEU A 195 21.41 -37.55 10.15
N GLY A 196 20.63 -37.47 9.08
CA GLY A 196 19.94 -38.63 8.49
C GLY A 196 20.92 -39.69 7.99
N PHE A 197 22.03 -39.29 7.37
CA PHE A 197 23.08 -40.18 6.92
C PHE A 197 23.77 -40.88 8.10
N VAL A 198 24.15 -40.14 9.13
CA VAL A 198 24.82 -40.71 10.34
C VAL A 198 23.88 -41.69 11.07
N ALA A 199 22.60 -41.35 11.19
CA ALA A 199 21.61 -42.24 11.82
C ALA A 199 21.45 -43.57 11.05
N ARG A 200 21.43 -43.49 9.73
CA ARG A 200 21.34 -44.67 8.86
C ARG A 200 22.61 -45.53 8.95
N TYR A 201 23.78 -44.91 8.95
CA TYR A 201 25.07 -45.61 9.06
C TYR A 201 25.21 -46.37 10.38
N ARG A 202 24.81 -45.77 11.51
CA ARG A 202 24.81 -46.42 12.82
C ARG A 202 23.88 -47.63 12.87
N LYS A 203 22.70 -47.55 12.22
CA LYS A 203 21.75 -48.66 12.19
C LYS A 203 22.20 -49.85 11.34
N GLN A 204 23.10 -49.64 10.38
CA GLN A 204 23.65 -50.72 9.54
C GLN A 204 24.80 -51.43 10.19
N ASN A 205 25.47 -50.83 11.19
CA ASN A 205 26.63 -51.38 11.86
C ASN A 205 26.34 -51.85 13.31
N ALA A 206 25.09 -51.88 13.72
CA ALA A 206 24.59 -52.45 14.97
C ALA A 206 23.86 -53.75 14.71
#